data_7f33d680c22476879aa0f5ac30957912
#
_entry.id   7f33d680c22476879aa0f5ac30957912
#
_cell.length_a   1.000
_cell.length_b   1.000
_cell.length_c   1.000
_cell.angle_alpha   90.00
_cell.angle_beta   90.00
_cell.angle_gamma   90.00
#
_symmetry.space_group_name_H-M   'P 1'
#
loop_
_entity.id
_entity.type
_entity.pdbx_description
1 polymer ?
#
loop_
_entity_poly.entity_id
_entity_poly.type
_entity_poly.pdbx_seq_one_letter_code
_entity_poly.pdbx_strand_id
1 'polypeptide(L)'
;MRGCNGPPVPVPPFWNAGHVHLVEVSHSDIGWLGVGRDPWGPGLPDLIDDTKNIGLALDMMAVDPTFVWQHECILFMRCFVEMFPEREAELVARIAEGRFDIGGTFSEPLETTLLNELLARQMYTGRKWFVERYPGLDSAVVAFHQDGPLRSLQMPQLYRKAGMRFMKTSRW
;
A
#
# COMPACT_ATOMS: atom_id res chain seq x y z
N MET A 1 3.61 -28.67 -12.33
CA MET A 1 2.77 -28.30 -11.18
C MET A 1 1.92 -29.52 -10.83
N ARG A 2 2.11 -30.12 -9.67
CA ARG A 2 1.23 -31.21 -9.20
C ARG A 2 0.02 -30.52 -8.57
N GLY A 3 -1.15 -30.64 -9.21
CA GLY A 3 -2.40 -30.15 -8.63
C GLY A 3 -2.67 -30.82 -7.28
N CYS A 4 -3.20 -30.08 -6.33
CA CYS A 4 -3.67 -30.60 -5.05
C CYS A 4 -4.91 -31.45 -5.29
N ASN A 5 -4.73 -32.74 -5.64
CA ASN A 5 -5.80 -33.70 -5.89
C ASN A 5 -6.20 -34.44 -4.59
N GLY A 6 -6.19 -33.78 -3.46
CA GLY A 6 -6.81 -34.32 -2.25
C GLY A 6 -8.34 -34.13 -2.29
N PRO A 7 -9.11 -34.96 -1.54
CA PRO A 7 -10.54 -34.74 -1.39
C PRO A 7 -10.77 -33.32 -0.82
N PRO A 8 -11.88 -32.64 -1.22
CA PRO A 8 -12.17 -31.32 -0.72
C PRO A 8 -12.24 -31.34 0.81
N VAL A 9 -11.49 -30.44 1.44
CA VAL A 9 -11.53 -30.28 2.89
C VAL A 9 -12.88 -29.70 3.25
N PRO A 10 -13.64 -30.31 4.20
CA PRO A 10 -14.93 -29.78 4.60
C PRO A 10 -14.76 -28.34 5.11
N VAL A 11 -15.45 -27.39 4.50
CA VAL A 11 -15.46 -26.00 4.95
C VAL A 11 -16.25 -25.91 6.25
N PRO A 12 -15.69 -25.40 7.36
CA PRO A 12 -16.45 -25.25 8.59
C PRO A 12 -17.71 -24.41 8.39
N PRO A 13 -18.81 -24.71 9.08
CA PRO A 13 -20.11 -24.02 8.86
C PRO A 13 -20.06 -22.50 9.00
N PHE A 14 -19.16 -21.94 9.82
CA PHE A 14 -19.03 -20.49 9.97
C PHE A 14 -18.51 -19.79 8.71
N TRP A 15 -17.79 -20.48 7.81
CA TRP A 15 -17.36 -19.93 6.53
C TRP A 15 -18.51 -19.75 5.54
N ASN A 16 -19.61 -20.50 5.73
CA ASN A 16 -20.77 -20.42 4.86
C ASN A 16 -21.69 -19.22 5.19
N ALA A 17 -21.47 -18.56 6.33
CA ALA A 17 -22.26 -17.41 6.79
C ALA A 17 -21.50 -16.07 6.68
N GLY A 18 -20.26 -16.09 6.21
CA GLY A 18 -19.41 -14.90 6.10
C GLY A 18 -19.37 -14.32 4.69
N HIS A 19 -18.90 -13.10 4.59
CA HIS A 19 -18.51 -12.47 3.34
C HIS A 19 -16.98 -12.47 3.21
N VAL A 20 -16.49 -12.80 2.02
CA VAL A 20 -15.08 -12.69 1.65
C VAL A 20 -14.95 -11.45 0.77
N HIS A 21 -14.14 -10.50 1.22
CA HIS A 21 -13.80 -9.32 0.43
C HIS A 21 -12.42 -9.56 -0.22
N LEU A 22 -12.38 -9.48 -1.55
CA LEU A 22 -11.14 -9.51 -2.31
C LEU A 22 -10.75 -8.07 -2.62
N VAL A 23 -9.57 -7.69 -2.21
CA VAL A 23 -8.99 -6.36 -2.47
C VAL A 23 -7.68 -6.57 -3.21
N GLU A 24 -7.60 -6.03 -4.41
CA GLU A 24 -6.36 -6.02 -5.16
C GLU A 24 -5.37 -5.05 -4.52
N VAL A 25 -4.10 -5.43 -4.53
CA VAL A 25 -3.03 -4.67 -3.90
C VAL A 25 -1.75 -4.79 -4.71
N SER A 26 -0.97 -3.71 -4.80
CA SER A 26 0.40 -3.79 -5.29
C SER A 26 1.35 -4.19 -4.16
N HIS A 27 2.40 -4.90 -4.55
CA HIS A 27 3.63 -5.04 -3.76
C HIS A 27 4.79 -4.48 -4.58
N SER A 28 5.53 -3.55 -4.01
CA SER A 28 6.48 -2.73 -4.75
C SER A 28 7.84 -2.74 -4.07
N ASP A 29 8.79 -3.40 -4.69
CA ASP A 29 10.19 -3.45 -4.23
C ASP A 29 10.97 -2.24 -4.72
N ILE A 30 10.87 -1.12 -4.02
CA ILE A 30 11.58 0.11 -4.38
C ILE A 30 13.08 -0.14 -4.35
N GLY A 31 13.71 -0.10 -5.52
CA GLY A 31 15.16 -0.24 -5.65
C GLY A 31 15.68 -1.68 -5.78
N TRP A 32 14.82 -2.67 -5.91
CA TRP A 32 15.23 -4.07 -6.01
C TRP A 32 15.71 -4.46 -7.41
N LEU A 33 14.97 -4.10 -8.46
CA LEU A 33 15.24 -4.53 -9.82
C LEU A 33 16.12 -3.57 -10.64
N GLY A 34 16.31 -2.35 -10.23
CA GLY A 34 17.03 -1.31 -10.97
C GLY A 34 18.55 -1.38 -10.87
N VAL A 35 19.12 -2.33 -10.14
CA VAL A 35 20.56 -2.41 -9.95
C VAL A 35 21.27 -2.83 -11.24
N GLY A 36 21.89 -1.87 -11.93
CA GLY A 36 22.73 -2.11 -13.10
C GLY A 36 22.02 -2.11 -14.44
N ARG A 37 20.74 -1.78 -14.54
CA ARG A 37 19.99 -1.74 -15.80
C ARG A 37 19.60 -0.34 -16.27
N ASP A 38 19.70 0.66 -15.40
CA ASP A 38 19.20 2.01 -15.68
C ASP A 38 20.30 3.07 -15.56
N PRO A 39 20.46 3.95 -16.55
CA PRO A 39 21.36 5.09 -16.48
C PRO A 39 20.96 6.14 -15.42
N TRP A 40 19.73 6.08 -14.89
CA TRP A 40 19.19 7.02 -13.90
C TRP A 40 19.42 6.59 -12.44
N GLY A 41 19.95 5.38 -12.22
CA GLY A 41 20.23 4.85 -10.90
C GLY A 41 19.28 3.72 -10.47
N PRO A 42 19.69 2.96 -9.42
CA PRO A 42 18.91 1.84 -8.95
C PRO A 42 17.57 2.28 -8.36
N GLY A 43 16.51 1.60 -8.72
CA GLY A 43 15.18 1.74 -8.14
C GLY A 43 14.23 2.76 -8.75
N LEU A 44 14.70 3.65 -9.60
CA LEU A 44 13.81 4.64 -10.22
C LEU A 44 12.82 4.02 -11.22
N PRO A 45 13.19 3.03 -12.07
CA PRO A 45 12.22 2.36 -12.94
C PRO A 45 11.09 1.69 -12.16
N ASP A 46 11.45 0.96 -11.09
CA ASP A 46 10.45 0.27 -10.25
C ASP A 46 9.48 1.27 -9.64
N LEU A 47 9.98 2.38 -9.10
CA LEU A 47 9.14 3.44 -8.55
C LEU A 47 8.20 4.04 -9.61
N ILE A 48 8.69 4.28 -10.84
CA ILE A 48 7.89 4.85 -11.93
C ILE A 48 6.81 3.86 -12.37
N ASP A 49 7.16 2.59 -12.56
CA ASP A 49 6.25 1.58 -13.06
C ASP A 49 5.16 1.25 -12.04
N ASP A 50 5.51 1.12 -10.78
CA ASP A 50 4.54 0.91 -9.70
C ASP A 50 3.66 2.15 -9.46
N THR A 51 4.20 3.35 -9.66
CA THR A 51 3.40 4.58 -9.65
C THR A 51 2.32 4.55 -10.76
N LYS A 52 2.63 4.03 -11.94
CA LYS A 52 1.65 3.86 -13.04
C LYS A 52 0.53 2.88 -12.71
N ASN A 53 0.77 1.90 -11.81
CA ASN A 53 -0.26 0.97 -11.37
C ASN A 53 -1.46 1.68 -10.72
N ILE A 54 -1.25 2.85 -10.12
CA ILE A 54 -2.35 3.70 -9.64
C ILE A 54 -3.25 4.11 -10.81
N GLY A 55 -2.66 4.52 -11.93
CA GLY A 55 -3.42 4.87 -13.14
C GLY A 55 -4.23 3.70 -13.68
N LEU A 56 -3.63 2.51 -13.74
CA LEU A 56 -4.33 1.29 -14.16
C LEU A 56 -5.48 0.93 -13.21
N ALA A 57 -5.29 1.08 -11.91
CA ALA A 57 -6.35 0.85 -10.93
C ALA A 57 -7.53 1.82 -11.12
N LEU A 58 -7.25 3.10 -11.40
CA LEU A 58 -8.28 4.10 -11.71
C LEU A 58 -9.04 3.74 -13.00
N ASP A 59 -8.33 3.27 -14.03
CA ASP A 59 -8.94 2.83 -15.29
C ASP A 59 -9.87 1.62 -15.05
N MET A 60 -9.45 0.66 -14.22
CA MET A 60 -10.30 -0.47 -13.83
C MET A 60 -11.52 -0.02 -13.02
N MET A 61 -11.36 0.93 -12.11
CA MET A 61 -12.48 1.50 -11.35
C MET A 61 -13.48 2.26 -12.23
N ALA A 62 -13.04 2.79 -13.36
CA ALA A 62 -13.93 3.46 -14.32
C ALA A 62 -14.87 2.48 -15.03
N VAL A 63 -14.41 1.24 -15.26
CA VAL A 63 -15.18 0.21 -16.00
C VAL A 63 -15.90 -0.78 -15.07
N ASP A 64 -15.36 -1.02 -13.88
CA ASP A 64 -15.94 -1.92 -12.87
C ASP A 64 -16.23 -1.16 -11.57
N PRO A 65 -17.51 -0.91 -11.25
CA PRO A 65 -17.89 -0.20 -10.03
C PRO A 65 -17.60 -1.01 -8.75
N THR A 66 -17.34 -2.30 -8.85
CA THR A 66 -17.03 -3.17 -7.70
C THR A 66 -15.54 -3.29 -7.43
N PHE A 67 -14.70 -2.87 -8.39
CA PHE A 67 -13.26 -2.94 -8.24
C PHE A 67 -12.77 -2.00 -7.14
N VAL A 68 -11.95 -2.54 -6.25
CA VAL A 68 -11.30 -1.81 -5.15
C VAL A 68 -9.81 -2.09 -5.17
N TRP A 69 -9.01 -1.10 -4.77
CA TRP A 69 -7.56 -1.18 -4.80
C TRP A 69 -6.95 -0.60 -3.53
N GLN A 70 -5.88 -1.22 -3.06
CA GLN A 70 -5.03 -0.68 -2.01
C GLN A 70 -3.58 -0.57 -2.51
N HIS A 71 -2.98 0.59 -2.32
CA HIS A 71 -1.56 0.81 -2.61
C HIS A 71 -0.75 0.90 -1.32
N GLU A 72 0.50 0.43 -1.35
CA GLU A 72 1.27 0.17 -0.12
C GLU A 72 1.62 1.41 0.69
N CYS A 73 2.07 2.49 0.05
CA CYS A 73 2.61 3.63 0.78
C CYS A 73 2.40 4.98 0.07
N ILE A 74 2.54 6.04 0.83
CA ILE A 74 2.31 7.42 0.39
C ILE A 74 3.28 7.87 -0.72
N LEU A 75 4.49 7.32 -0.77
CA LEU A 75 5.47 7.70 -1.79
C LEU A 75 4.92 7.54 -3.21
N PHE A 76 4.26 6.42 -3.49
CA PHE A 76 3.67 6.18 -4.82
C PHE A 76 2.54 7.14 -5.16
N MET A 77 1.67 7.44 -4.19
CA MET A 77 0.61 8.42 -4.39
C MET A 77 1.19 9.81 -4.67
N ARG A 78 2.24 10.19 -3.91
CA ARG A 78 2.92 11.46 -4.12
C ARG A 78 3.56 11.52 -5.52
N CYS A 79 4.26 10.49 -5.93
CA CYS A 79 4.83 10.39 -7.28
C CYS A 79 3.72 10.44 -8.34
N PHE A 80 2.59 9.77 -8.12
CA PHE A 80 1.48 9.77 -9.05
C PHE A 80 0.91 11.16 -9.28
N VAL A 81 0.63 11.92 -8.23
CA VAL A 81 0.06 13.26 -8.38
C VAL A 81 1.08 14.28 -8.93
N GLU A 82 2.38 14.02 -8.78
CA GLU A 82 3.43 14.81 -9.40
C GLU A 82 3.59 14.49 -10.89
N MET A 83 3.44 13.21 -11.28
CA MET A 83 3.59 12.74 -12.67
C MET A 83 2.32 12.94 -13.50
N PHE A 84 1.14 12.82 -12.89
CA PHE A 84 -0.17 12.87 -13.53
C PHE A 84 -1.13 13.82 -12.79
N PRO A 85 -0.79 15.12 -12.71
CA PRO A 85 -1.58 16.08 -11.93
C PRO A 85 -3.01 16.22 -12.44
N GLU A 86 -3.27 15.95 -13.71
CA GLU A 86 -4.61 15.95 -14.31
C GLU A 86 -5.51 14.83 -13.79
N ARG A 87 -4.94 13.78 -13.22
CA ARG A 87 -5.68 12.63 -12.66
C ARG A 87 -5.84 12.70 -11.14
N GLU A 88 -5.29 13.70 -10.47
CA GLU A 88 -5.38 13.83 -9.02
C GLU A 88 -6.83 13.90 -8.53
N ALA A 89 -7.67 14.68 -9.20
CA ALA A 89 -9.08 14.80 -8.82
C ALA A 89 -9.84 13.46 -8.92
N GLU A 90 -9.53 12.64 -9.93
CA GLU A 90 -10.08 11.29 -10.06
C GLU A 90 -9.65 10.41 -8.91
N LEU A 91 -8.35 10.38 -8.58
CA LEU A 91 -7.82 9.60 -7.46
C LEU A 91 -8.49 9.98 -6.14
N VAL A 92 -8.60 11.28 -5.87
CA VAL A 92 -9.27 11.81 -4.66
C VAL A 92 -10.72 11.35 -4.60
N ALA A 93 -11.45 11.36 -5.71
CA ALA A 93 -12.82 10.87 -5.77
C ALA A 93 -12.90 9.38 -5.41
N ARG A 94 -12.00 8.54 -5.93
CA ARG A 94 -11.99 7.10 -5.60
C ARG A 94 -11.63 6.83 -4.14
N ILE A 95 -10.77 7.65 -3.54
CA ILE A 95 -10.49 7.58 -2.10
C ILE A 95 -11.74 7.97 -1.29
N ALA A 96 -12.42 9.04 -1.66
CA ALA A 96 -13.64 9.48 -0.99
C ALA A 96 -14.79 8.47 -1.09
N GLU A 97 -14.87 7.72 -2.20
CA GLU A 97 -15.79 6.60 -2.39
C GLU A 97 -15.44 5.36 -1.55
N GLY A 98 -14.24 5.31 -0.94
CA GLY A 98 -13.73 4.13 -0.24
C GLY A 98 -13.30 2.98 -1.17
N ARG A 99 -13.10 3.26 -2.45
CA ARG A 99 -12.68 2.27 -3.47
C ARG A 99 -11.18 2.23 -3.67
N PHE A 100 -10.49 3.29 -3.32
CA PHE A 100 -9.03 3.35 -3.31
C PHE A 100 -8.54 3.67 -1.91
N ASP A 101 -7.60 2.88 -1.39
CA ASP A 101 -6.93 3.16 -0.12
C ASP A 101 -5.43 3.21 -0.33
N ILE A 102 -4.75 3.97 0.52
CA ILE A 102 -3.30 4.12 0.51
C ILE A 102 -2.73 3.78 1.89
N GLY A 103 -1.64 3.03 1.93
CA GLY A 103 -0.90 2.78 3.16
C GLY A 103 -0.35 4.07 3.76
N GLY A 104 -0.41 4.18 5.09
CA GLY A 104 -0.11 5.42 5.80
C GLY A 104 1.39 5.68 6.05
N THR A 105 2.27 4.73 5.77
CA THR A 105 3.72 4.92 5.85
C THR A 105 4.24 5.74 4.67
N PHE A 106 5.37 6.40 4.83
CA PHE A 106 5.95 7.16 3.70
C PHE A 106 6.44 6.22 2.60
N SER A 107 7.24 5.21 2.98
CA SER A 107 7.64 4.09 2.13
C SER A 107 7.47 2.80 2.95
N GLU A 108 7.83 1.64 2.41
CA GLU A 108 7.87 0.39 3.16
C GLU A 108 9.29 0.15 3.72
N PRO A 109 9.59 0.62 4.94
CA PRO A 109 10.94 0.55 5.47
C PRO A 109 11.24 -0.84 6.03
N LEU A 110 12.47 -1.29 5.88
CA LEU A 110 13.02 -2.39 6.67
C LEU A 110 13.27 -1.89 8.09
N GLU A 111 12.34 -2.12 8.99
CA GLU A 111 12.27 -1.51 10.32
C GLU A 111 13.53 -1.67 11.15
N THR A 112 14.20 -2.82 11.05
CA THR A 112 15.40 -3.13 11.83
C THR A 112 16.67 -2.52 11.27
N THR A 113 16.64 -1.99 10.07
CA THR A 113 17.83 -1.35 9.43
C THR A 113 17.84 0.16 9.62
N LEU A 114 16.71 0.75 10.02
CA LEU A 114 16.60 2.18 10.21
C LEU A 114 16.92 2.58 11.65
N LEU A 115 17.55 3.76 11.78
CA LEU A 115 17.67 4.42 13.08
C LEU A 115 16.30 4.86 13.59
N ASN A 116 16.12 4.89 14.91
CA ASN A 116 14.85 5.17 15.57
C ASN A 116 14.17 6.45 15.06
N GLU A 117 14.92 7.52 14.85
CA GLU A 117 14.40 8.78 14.34
C GLU A 117 13.92 8.66 12.89
N LEU A 118 14.68 7.98 12.03
CA LEU A 118 14.29 7.75 10.64
C LEU A 118 13.03 6.87 10.57
N LEU A 119 12.97 5.85 11.44
CA LEU A 119 11.79 4.99 11.53
C LEU A 119 10.55 5.77 11.95
N ALA A 120 10.67 6.61 12.99
CA ALA A 120 9.57 7.47 13.42
C ALA A 120 9.13 8.42 12.29
N ARG A 121 10.07 9.01 11.53
CA ARG A 121 9.78 9.88 10.40
C ARG A 121 9.04 9.15 9.28
N GLN A 122 9.42 7.92 8.97
CA GLN A 122 8.67 7.10 8.00
C GLN A 122 7.20 6.97 8.36
N MET A 123 6.89 6.84 9.66
CA MET A 123 5.52 6.67 10.13
C MET A 123 4.70 7.96 10.02
N TYR A 124 5.24 9.12 10.43
CA TYR A 124 4.43 10.34 10.47
C TYR A 124 4.55 11.21 9.22
N THR A 125 5.66 11.16 8.47
CA THR A 125 5.85 12.04 7.31
C THR A 125 4.84 11.74 6.19
N GLY A 126 4.63 10.47 5.88
CA GLY A 126 3.66 10.06 4.87
C GLY A 126 2.27 10.50 5.24
N ARG A 127 1.81 10.10 6.42
CA ARG A 127 0.47 10.44 6.88
C ARG A 127 0.26 11.96 7.03
N LYS A 128 1.27 12.69 7.53
CA LYS A 128 1.19 14.14 7.62
C LYS A 128 0.98 14.77 6.24
N TRP A 129 1.78 14.39 5.25
CA TRP A 129 1.62 14.88 3.88
C TRP A 129 0.20 14.61 3.35
N PHE A 130 -0.33 13.41 3.56
CA PHE A 130 -1.67 13.05 3.11
C PHE A 130 -2.75 13.90 3.77
N VAL A 131 -2.73 14.02 5.09
CA VAL A 131 -3.75 14.77 5.85
C VAL A 131 -3.72 16.27 5.55
N GLU A 132 -2.52 16.83 5.35
CA GLU A 132 -2.37 18.27 5.00
C GLU A 132 -2.86 18.56 3.58
N ARG A 133 -2.64 17.64 2.63
CA ARG A 133 -3.04 17.82 1.23
C ARG A 133 -4.51 17.51 1.00
N TYR A 134 -5.06 16.53 1.69
CA TYR A 134 -6.44 16.05 1.51
C TYR A 134 -7.21 16.04 2.83
N PRO A 135 -7.46 17.22 3.41
CA PRO A 135 -8.16 17.30 4.69
C PRO A 135 -9.57 16.70 4.58
N GLY A 136 -9.91 15.85 5.55
CA GLY A 136 -11.22 15.21 5.62
C GLY A 136 -11.34 13.85 4.90
N LEU A 137 -10.34 13.41 4.13
CA LEU A 137 -10.33 12.04 3.59
C LEU A 137 -9.94 11.03 4.66
N ASP A 138 -10.73 9.97 4.80
CA ASP A 138 -10.45 8.85 5.73
C ASP A 138 -9.68 7.73 5.01
N SER A 139 -8.41 7.96 4.76
CA SER A 139 -7.46 7.01 4.18
C SER A 139 -6.08 7.15 4.83
N ALA A 140 -5.09 6.43 4.35
CA ALA A 140 -3.73 6.39 4.91
C ALA A 140 -3.71 5.97 6.40
N VAL A 141 -4.60 5.08 6.79
CA VAL A 141 -4.78 4.62 8.17
C VAL A 141 -4.29 3.19 8.40
N VAL A 142 -3.81 2.53 7.35
CA VAL A 142 -3.25 1.19 7.40
C VAL A 142 -1.73 1.27 7.33
N ALA A 143 -1.04 0.68 8.31
CA ALA A 143 0.37 0.37 8.19
C ALA A 143 0.51 -0.89 7.34
N PHE A 144 1.08 -0.74 6.16
CA PHE A 144 1.17 -1.82 5.19
C PHE A 144 2.59 -2.38 5.17
N HIS A 145 2.74 -3.66 5.52
CA HIS A 145 4.00 -4.40 5.49
C HIS A 145 3.80 -5.74 4.81
N GLN A 146 4.07 -5.78 3.53
CA GLN A 146 3.82 -6.98 2.75
C GLN A 146 4.98 -7.95 2.81
N ASP A 147 6.19 -7.51 2.57
CA ASP A 147 7.36 -8.39 2.45
C ASP A 147 8.55 -7.97 3.35
N GLY A 148 8.33 -7.09 4.31
CA GLY A 148 9.37 -6.67 5.25
C GLY A 148 9.62 -7.73 6.34
N PRO A 149 10.78 -8.41 6.37
CA PRO A 149 11.18 -9.24 7.49
C PRO A 149 11.59 -8.39 8.69
N LEU A 150 11.67 -9.05 9.86
CA LEU A 150 12.25 -8.48 11.07
C LEU A 150 11.52 -7.21 11.58
N ARG A 151 10.42 -7.43 12.27
CA ARG A 151 9.61 -6.35 12.87
C ARG A 151 9.92 -6.18 14.35
N SER A 152 10.02 -4.92 14.77
CA SER A 152 10.08 -4.58 16.19
C SER A 152 8.71 -4.73 16.83
N LEU A 153 8.66 -5.30 18.04
CA LEU A 153 7.42 -5.39 18.84
C LEU A 153 6.86 -4.01 19.21
N GLN A 154 7.62 -2.94 19.04
CA GLN A 154 7.16 -1.57 19.32
C GLN A 154 6.46 -0.91 18.12
N MET A 155 6.50 -1.51 16.94
CA MET A 155 5.91 -0.92 15.74
C MET A 155 4.43 -0.59 15.87
N PRO A 156 3.56 -1.45 16.46
CA PRO A 156 2.16 -1.09 16.65
C PRO A 156 1.95 0.20 17.46
N GLN A 157 2.84 0.48 18.41
CA GLN A 157 2.80 1.73 19.19
C GLN A 157 3.15 2.94 18.31
N LEU A 158 4.17 2.81 17.45
CA LEU A 158 4.58 3.88 16.53
C LEU A 158 3.48 4.16 15.52
N TYR A 159 2.92 3.13 14.90
CA TYR A 159 1.80 3.26 13.96
C TYR A 159 0.61 3.98 14.59
N ARG A 160 0.20 3.54 15.78
CA ARG A 160 -0.90 4.18 16.49
C ARG A 160 -0.62 5.65 16.80
N LYS A 161 0.59 6.00 17.25
CA LYS A 161 1.00 7.39 17.50
C LYS A 161 1.02 8.24 16.23
N ALA A 162 1.34 7.63 15.08
CA ALA A 162 1.27 8.29 13.78
C ALA A 162 -0.17 8.41 13.23
N GLY A 163 -1.18 7.88 13.93
CA GLY A 163 -2.58 7.95 13.54
C GLY A 163 -3.07 6.80 12.65
N MET A 164 -2.28 5.74 12.50
CA MET A 164 -2.73 4.52 11.82
C MET A 164 -3.60 3.68 12.76
N ARG A 165 -4.65 3.11 12.22
CA ARG A 165 -5.65 2.32 12.97
C ARG A 165 -5.50 0.83 12.78
N PHE A 166 -4.93 0.43 11.64
CA PHE A 166 -4.80 -0.96 11.22
C PHE A 166 -3.36 -1.26 10.81
N MET A 167 -3.00 -2.53 10.86
CA MET A 167 -1.73 -3.03 10.38
C MET A 167 -2.00 -4.28 9.55
N LYS A 168 -1.47 -4.33 8.33
CA LYS A 168 -1.43 -5.53 7.50
C LYS A 168 0.00 -6.02 7.42
N THR A 169 0.19 -7.30 7.68
CA THR A 169 1.49 -7.97 7.50
C THR A 169 1.27 -9.29 6.80
N SER A 170 2.18 -9.68 5.92
CA SER A 170 2.10 -10.97 5.21
C SER A 170 3.36 -11.82 5.35
N ARG A 171 4.47 -11.25 5.81
CA ARG A 171 5.69 -11.97 6.15
C ARG A 171 5.99 -11.86 7.64
N TRP A 172 6.60 -12.90 8.23
CA TRP A 172 7.06 -12.95 9.62
C TRP A 172 8.57 -12.70 9.72
#